data_58596465ae2158aa8c08c2180cf27265
#
_entry.id   58596465ae2158aa8c08c2180cf27265
#
_cell.length_a   1.000
_cell.length_b   1.000
_cell.length_c   1.000
_cell.angle_alpha   90.00
_cell.angle_beta   90.00
_cell.angle_gamma   90.00
#
_symmetry.space_group_name_H-M   'P 1'
#
loop_
_entity.id
_entity.type
_entity.pdbx_description
1 polymer ?
#
loop_
_entity_poly.entity_id
_entity_poly.type
_entity_poly.pdbx_seq_one_letter_code
_entity_poly.pdbx_strand_id
1 'polypeptide(L)' 'RLLHVHRDVPGVMSQINTILASHGINITGQYLETNERIGYAITDIAREYDKGVIKSLAGIGETIRLRVLF' A
#
# COMPACT_ATOMS: atom_id res chain seq x y z
N ARG A 1 4.22 5.19 -8.15
CA ARG A 1 3.99 3.77 -7.86
C ARG A 1 4.50 3.43 -6.48
N LEU A 2 3.69 2.76 -5.70
CA LEU A 2 4.04 2.32 -4.35
C LEU A 2 4.20 0.80 -4.34
N LEU A 3 5.28 0.32 -3.76
CA LEU A 3 5.46 -1.10 -3.50
C LEU A 3 5.33 -1.34 -1.99
N HIS A 4 4.37 -2.15 -1.61
CA HIS A 4 4.11 -2.48 -0.22
C HIS A 4 4.30 -3.98 0.00
N VAL A 5 5.33 -4.33 0.74
CA VAL A 5 5.58 -5.72 1.13
C VAL A 5 5.00 -5.90 2.54
N HIS A 6 4.10 -6.86 2.69
CA HIS A 6 3.38 -7.07 3.94
C HIS A 6 3.17 -8.55 4.20
N ARG A 7 2.81 -8.88 5.43
CA ARG A 7 2.39 -10.24 5.76
C ARG A 7 1.08 -10.54 5.05
N ASP A 8 0.96 -11.76 4.51
CA ASP A 8 -0.24 -12.18 3.80
C ASP A 8 -1.31 -12.60 4.80
N VAL A 9 -2.01 -11.60 5.32
CA VAL A 9 -3.13 -11.78 6.25
C VAL A 9 -4.34 -11.00 5.73
N PRO A 10 -5.56 -11.43 6.08
CA PRO A 10 -6.77 -10.73 5.64
C PRO A 10 -6.78 -9.26 6.10
N GLY A 11 -7.32 -8.40 5.26
CA GLY A 11 -7.58 -7.01 5.60
C GLY A 11 -6.47 -6.03 5.27
N VAL A 12 -5.26 -6.45 4.86
CA VAL A 12 -4.16 -5.53 4.54
C VAL A 12 -4.51 -4.64 3.36
N MET A 13 -5.03 -5.21 2.27
CA MET A 13 -5.42 -4.43 1.10
C MET A 13 -6.52 -3.43 1.43
N SER A 14 -7.46 -3.81 2.27
CA SER A 14 -8.51 -2.90 2.74
C SER A 14 -7.93 -1.72 3.51
N GLN A 15 -6.95 -1.95 4.36
CA GLN A 15 -6.28 -0.88 5.10
C GLN A 15 -5.52 0.06 4.16
N ILE A 16 -4.79 -0.48 3.19
CA ILE A 16 -4.07 0.32 2.18
C ILE A 16 -5.07 1.21 1.45
N ASN A 17 -6.15 0.64 0.95
CA ASN A 17 -7.15 1.37 0.17
C ASN A 17 -7.86 2.43 1.01
N THR A 18 -8.16 2.15 2.26
CA THR A 18 -8.79 3.10 3.18
C THR A 18 -7.86 4.28 3.44
N ILE A 19 -6.59 4.04 3.67
CA ILE A 19 -5.60 5.10 3.90
C ILE A 19 -5.49 6.01 2.67
N LEU A 20 -5.35 5.43 1.48
CA LEU A 20 -5.26 6.21 0.25
C LEU A 20 -6.52 7.04 0.02
N ALA A 21 -7.69 6.45 0.22
CA ALA A 21 -8.96 7.16 0.07
C ALA A 21 -9.09 8.31 1.08
N SER A 22 -8.65 8.11 2.32
CA SER A 22 -8.74 9.15 3.35
C SER A 22 -7.85 10.35 3.06
N HIS A 23 -6.81 10.16 2.26
CA HIS A 23 -5.94 11.24 1.80
C HIS A 23 -6.36 11.81 0.44
N GLY A 24 -7.52 11.37 -0.08
CA GLY A 24 -8.04 11.85 -1.35
C GLY A 24 -7.25 11.36 -2.56
N ILE A 25 -6.58 10.25 -2.46
CA ILE A 25 -5.73 9.71 -3.52
C ILE A 25 -6.49 8.63 -4.28
N ASN A 26 -6.62 8.81 -5.60
CA ASN A 26 -7.21 7.81 -6.48
C ASN A 26 -6.16 6.79 -6.89
N ILE A 27 -6.56 5.53 -6.85
CA ILE A 27 -5.76 4.42 -7.33
C ILE A 27 -6.05 4.22 -8.81
N THR A 28 -5.01 4.24 -9.64
CA THR A 28 -5.13 4.04 -11.10
C THR A 28 -4.82 2.61 -11.51
N GLY A 29 -4.12 1.88 -10.68
CA GLY A 29 -3.85 0.47 -10.90
C GLY A 29 -3.39 -0.16 -9.59
N GLN A 30 -3.72 -1.42 -9.41
CA GLN A 30 -3.32 -2.12 -8.20
C GLN A 30 -3.13 -3.59 -8.49
N TYR A 31 -2.00 -4.13 -8.04
CA TYR A 31 -1.62 -5.51 -8.28
C TYR A 31 -1.22 -6.13 -6.95
N LEU A 32 -1.72 -7.32 -6.68
CA LEU A 32 -1.36 -8.07 -5.49
C LEU A 32 -0.86 -9.45 -5.92
N GLU A 33 0.33 -9.79 -5.48
CA GLU A 33 0.84 -11.14 -5.57
C GLU A 33 1.18 -11.64 -4.17
N THR A 34 0.88 -12.89 -3.90
CA THR A 34 1.13 -13.48 -2.59
C THR A 34 1.88 -14.79 -2.74
N ASN A 35 2.68 -15.09 -1.73
CA ASN A 35 3.16 -16.44 -1.49
C ASN A 35 2.57 -16.91 -0.15
N GLU A 36 3.08 -17.97 0.43
CA GLU A 36 2.52 -18.55 1.65
C GLU A 36 2.48 -17.58 2.85
N ARG A 37 3.35 -16.57 2.89
CA ARG A 37 3.55 -15.72 4.07
C ARG A 37 3.53 -14.24 3.76
N ILE A 38 3.90 -13.86 2.55
CA ILE A 38 4.17 -12.47 2.18
C ILE A 38 3.32 -12.06 1.00
N GLY A 39 2.77 -10.87 1.07
CA GLY A 39 2.09 -10.23 -0.05
C GLY A 39 2.91 -9.05 -0.57
N TYR A 40 2.86 -8.86 -1.88
CA TYR A 40 3.46 -7.72 -2.57
C TYR A 40 2.33 -6.94 -3.23
N ALA A 41 2.05 -5.76 -2.72
CA ALA A 41 1.03 -4.90 -3.31
C ALA A 41 1.72 -3.77 -4.07
N ILE A 42 1.48 -3.70 -5.38
CA ILE A 42 1.92 -2.59 -6.20
C ILE A 42 0.71 -1.71 -6.45
N THR A 43 0.78 -0.45 -6.06
CA THR A 43 -0.33 0.49 -6.20
C THR A 43 0.13 1.70 -7.00
N ASP A 44 -0.51 1.92 -8.14
CA ASP A 44 -0.30 3.11 -8.95
C ASP A 44 -1.35 4.15 -8.55
N ILE A 45 -0.88 5.36 -8.27
CA ILE A 45 -1.74 6.44 -7.80
C ILE A 45 -1.78 7.58 -8.81
N ALA A 46 -2.91 8.31 -8.83
CA ALA A 46 -3.17 9.33 -9.83
C ALA A 46 -2.46 10.67 -9.55
N ARG A 47 -1.91 10.85 -8.37
CA ARG A 47 -1.31 12.12 -7.96
C ARG A 47 -0.14 11.85 -7.02
N GLU A 48 0.62 12.91 -6.74
CA GLU A 48 1.74 12.81 -5.82
C GLU A 48 1.26 12.44 -4.42
N TYR A 49 2.06 11.66 -3.75
CA TYR A 49 1.87 11.31 -2.35
C TYR A 49 2.46 12.40 -1.45
N ASP A 50 2.01 12.49 -0.22
CA ASP A 50 2.65 13.28 0.81
C ASP A 50 3.31 12.37 1.87
N LYS A 51 4.05 12.99 2.78
CA LYS A 51 4.72 12.24 3.85
C LYS A 51 3.72 11.59 4.81
N GLY A 52 2.55 12.20 4.98
CA GLY A 52 1.52 11.64 5.83
C GLY A 52 0.98 10.32 5.31
N VAL A 53 0.78 10.22 4.00
CA VAL A 53 0.35 8.98 3.35
C VAL A 53 1.38 7.88 3.58
N ILE A 54 2.66 8.17 3.31
CA ILE A 54 3.73 7.18 3.46
C ILE A 54 3.83 6.71 4.91
N LYS A 55 3.77 7.63 5.85
CA LYS A 55 3.80 7.31 7.28
C LYS A 55 2.63 6.42 7.69
N SER A 56 1.43 6.73 7.21
CA SER A 56 0.24 5.96 7.54
C SER A 56 0.31 4.54 6.96
N LEU A 57 0.77 4.40 5.72
CA LEU A 57 0.93 3.08 5.10
C LEU A 57 2.00 2.26 5.83
N ALA A 58 3.13 2.87 6.16
CA ALA A 58 4.19 2.19 6.89
C ALA A 58 3.76 1.81 8.32
N GLY A 59 2.76 2.50 8.85
CA GLY A 59 2.20 2.22 10.18
C GLY A 59 1.24 1.04 10.24
N ILE A 60 0.86 0.45 9.10
CA ILE A 60 0.06 -0.77 9.10
C ILE A 60 0.89 -1.88 9.77
N GLY A 61 0.30 -2.54 10.79
CA GLY A 61 1.04 -3.49 11.62
C GLY A 61 1.68 -4.66 10.87
N GLU A 62 1.10 -5.05 9.75
CA GLU A 62 1.60 -6.15 8.92
C GLU A 62 2.64 -5.73 7.90
N THR A 63 3.01 -4.45 7.86
CA THR A 63 3.98 -3.93 6.89
C THR A 63 5.38 -4.45 7.21
N ILE A 64 6.00 -5.03 6.18
CA ILE A 64 7.41 -5.44 6.25
C ILE A 64 8.28 -4.35 5.65
N ARG A 65 7.86 -3.82 4.49
CA ARG A 65 8.60 -2.75 3.80
C ARG A 65 7.66 -1.97 2.89
N LEU A 66 7.88 -0.68 2.83
CA LEU A 66 7.18 0.20 1.91
C LEU A 66 8.21 0.99 1.10
N ARG A 67 8.06 1.00 -0.22
CA ARG A 67 8.92 1.76 -1.12
C ARG A 67 8.10 2.57 -2.10
N VAL A 68 8.62 3.74 -2.43
CA VAL A 68 8.10 4.56 -3.52
C VAL A 68 8.93 4.27 -4.76
N LEU A 69 8.27 3.85 -5.82
CA LEU A 69 8.88 3.54 -7.11
C LEU A 69 8.42 4.57 -8.13
N PHE A 70 9.25 4.79 -9.13
CA PHE A 70 8.94 5.74 -10.21
C PHE A 70 8.68 5.04 -11.52
#